data_6c109d592fca1cb64e31642aca86269e
#
_entry.id   6c109d592fca1cb64e31642aca86269e
#
_cell.length_a   1.000
_cell.length_b   1.000
_cell.length_c   1.000
_cell.angle_alpha   90.00
_cell.angle_beta   90.00
_cell.angle_gamma   90.00
#
_symmetry.space_group_name_H-M   'P 1'
#
loop_
_entity.id
_entity.type
_entity.pdbx_description
1 polymer ?
#
loop_
_entity_poly.entity_id
_entity_poly.type
_entity_poly.pdbx_seq_one_letter_code
_entity_poly.pdbx_strand_id
1 'polypeptide(L)'
;MTTFMRLRLYHHQDGARVAYREMGTGPALVLLHSLGLSHREWEPVVSPLAARFRLVVPDLPLHGDSEDRPRHPYTLDWMTAVIAGFCADVGGPRALVAGHDLGAELALRAFVTGQFEPSRLVLMPNRLHRRDEFSGRRMAWRIAAQTGTVPGLDRTVSHLTRFVFRPSLGERLSAQRNPSARDLVRHAFADVGGNANRARSWAKFARRWPSGAQHDLLDAYSQIHLPLLLLWADQDPAHPLQGAQEAFDLIPHAQLRTLPGTGFLMAYDDPVSVARELIAFCG
;
A
#
# COMPACT_ATOMS: atom_id res chain seq x y z
N MET A 1 -14.89 -17.33 -18.39
CA MET A 1 -15.79 -16.65 -17.42
C MET A 1 -14.97 -15.63 -16.68
N THR A 2 -15.24 -14.34 -16.88
CA THR A 2 -14.56 -13.27 -16.12
C THR A 2 -15.15 -13.29 -14.70
N THR A 3 -14.46 -13.91 -13.78
CA THR A 3 -14.91 -13.98 -12.37
C THR A 3 -14.55 -12.64 -11.72
N PHE A 4 -15.56 -11.82 -11.49
CA PHE A 4 -15.38 -10.52 -10.82
C PHE A 4 -15.15 -10.71 -9.33
N MET A 5 -14.20 -9.97 -8.76
CA MET A 5 -14.03 -9.87 -7.31
C MET A 5 -15.28 -9.24 -6.69
N ARG A 6 -15.79 -9.84 -5.61
CA ARG A 6 -17.00 -9.36 -4.91
C ARG A 6 -16.64 -8.18 -4.01
N LEU A 7 -17.25 -7.02 -4.24
CA LEU A 7 -17.13 -5.85 -3.38
C LEU A 7 -17.86 -6.08 -2.03
N ARG A 8 -17.20 -5.75 -0.94
CA ARG A 8 -17.71 -5.77 0.44
C ARG A 8 -17.27 -4.54 1.22
N LEU A 9 -17.86 -4.31 2.38
CA LEU A 9 -17.51 -3.24 3.31
C LEU A 9 -17.17 -3.81 4.67
N TYR A 10 -16.08 -3.35 5.24
CA TYR A 10 -15.69 -3.55 6.64
C TYR A 10 -15.96 -2.27 7.43
N HIS A 11 -16.46 -2.42 8.64
CA HIS A 11 -16.73 -1.32 9.56
C HIS A 11 -15.81 -1.45 10.76
N HIS A 12 -14.84 -0.57 10.86
CA HIS A 12 -13.95 -0.49 12.01
C HIS A 12 -14.69 0.11 13.23
N GLN A 13 -14.24 -0.22 14.44
CA GLN A 13 -14.89 0.19 15.70
C GLN A 13 -15.03 1.71 15.90
N ASP A 14 -14.16 2.52 15.28
CA ASP A 14 -14.23 3.98 15.29
C ASP A 14 -15.19 4.55 14.22
N GLY A 15 -15.85 3.70 13.48
CA GLY A 15 -16.78 4.02 12.41
C GLY A 15 -16.13 4.27 11.05
N ALA A 16 -14.82 4.01 10.89
CA ALA A 16 -14.18 4.02 9.56
C ALA A 16 -14.71 2.86 8.71
N ARG A 17 -14.90 3.12 7.42
CA ARG A 17 -15.37 2.10 6.46
C ARG A 17 -14.29 1.82 5.43
N VAL A 18 -13.89 0.55 5.34
CA VAL A 18 -12.93 0.04 4.37
C VAL A 18 -13.67 -0.80 3.34
N ALA A 19 -13.62 -0.38 2.08
CA ALA A 19 -14.09 -1.19 0.97
C ALA A 19 -13.04 -2.25 0.64
N TYR A 20 -13.47 -3.47 0.37
CA TYR A 20 -12.56 -4.53 -0.05
C TYR A 20 -13.20 -5.45 -1.07
N ARG A 21 -12.36 -6.19 -1.76
CA ARG A 21 -12.80 -7.19 -2.72
C ARG A 21 -12.31 -8.56 -2.29
N GLU A 22 -13.12 -9.56 -2.60
CA GLU A 22 -12.89 -10.93 -2.21
C GLU A 22 -13.04 -11.87 -3.40
N MET A 23 -12.13 -12.84 -3.52
CA MET A 23 -12.14 -13.86 -4.57
C MET A 23 -11.37 -15.10 -4.14
N GLY A 24 -11.82 -16.27 -4.62
CA GLY A 24 -11.15 -17.54 -4.34
C GLY A 24 -11.57 -18.18 -3.02
N THR A 25 -10.96 -19.31 -2.71
CA THR A 25 -11.17 -20.11 -1.49
C THR A 25 -9.83 -20.59 -0.96
N GLY A 26 -9.78 -21.02 0.31
CA GLY A 26 -8.54 -21.47 0.96
C GLY A 26 -8.04 -20.52 2.05
N PRO A 27 -6.75 -20.57 2.41
CA PRO A 27 -6.16 -19.66 3.38
C PRO A 27 -6.34 -18.20 2.96
N ALA A 28 -6.64 -17.32 3.92
CA ALA A 28 -6.80 -15.90 3.61
C ALA A 28 -5.45 -15.24 3.30
N LEU A 29 -5.36 -14.60 2.13
CA LEU A 29 -4.25 -13.74 1.74
C LEU A 29 -4.76 -12.31 1.57
N VAL A 30 -4.34 -11.43 2.47
CA VAL A 30 -4.65 -10.01 2.44
C VAL A 30 -3.59 -9.28 1.61
N LEU A 31 -4.02 -8.53 0.60
CA LEU A 31 -3.15 -7.78 -0.32
C LEU A 31 -3.34 -6.27 -0.11
N LEU A 32 -2.35 -5.60 0.48
CA LEU A 32 -2.39 -4.18 0.84
C LEU A 32 -1.62 -3.36 -0.20
N HIS A 33 -2.30 -2.43 -0.86
CA HIS A 33 -1.77 -1.66 -1.98
C HIS A 33 -0.91 -0.45 -1.54
N SER A 34 -0.23 0.16 -2.51
CA SER A 34 0.64 1.32 -2.35
C SER A 34 -0.12 2.62 -2.11
N LEU A 35 0.59 3.61 -1.58
CA LEU A 35 0.11 4.99 -1.45
C LEU A 35 -0.38 5.56 -2.78
N GLY A 36 -1.58 6.11 -2.77
CA GLY A 36 -2.18 6.76 -3.93
C GLY A 36 -2.73 5.82 -4.98
N LEU A 37 -2.70 4.49 -4.76
CA LEU A 37 -3.29 3.49 -5.64
C LEU A 37 -4.59 2.90 -5.03
N SER A 38 -4.96 1.69 -5.42
CA SER A 38 -6.16 1.00 -4.95
C SER A 38 -5.98 -0.52 -5.10
N HIS A 39 -7.00 -1.31 -4.71
CA HIS A 39 -7.06 -2.75 -4.95
C HIS A 39 -6.65 -3.15 -6.39
N ARG A 40 -6.82 -2.26 -7.37
CA ARG A 40 -6.48 -2.51 -8.78
C ARG A 40 -5.00 -2.75 -9.03
N GLU A 41 -4.13 -2.34 -8.10
CA GLU A 41 -2.71 -2.65 -8.17
C GLU A 41 -2.45 -4.16 -8.27
N TRP A 42 -3.33 -4.95 -7.68
CA TRP A 42 -3.23 -6.41 -7.63
C TRP A 42 -3.95 -7.13 -8.78
N GLU A 43 -4.71 -6.42 -9.63
CA GLU A 43 -5.49 -7.05 -10.71
C GLU A 43 -4.69 -8.04 -11.57
N PRO A 44 -3.42 -7.77 -11.96
CA PRO A 44 -2.68 -8.70 -12.81
C PRO A 44 -2.36 -10.05 -12.15
N VAL A 45 -2.34 -10.12 -10.81
CA VAL A 45 -1.99 -11.33 -10.05
C VAL A 45 -3.20 -12.02 -9.40
N VAL A 46 -4.39 -11.43 -9.48
CA VAL A 46 -5.60 -11.96 -8.84
C VAL A 46 -5.91 -13.38 -9.30
N SER A 47 -5.92 -13.66 -10.61
CA SER A 47 -6.34 -14.94 -11.14
C SER A 47 -5.47 -16.12 -10.64
N PRO A 48 -4.14 -16.09 -10.75
CA PRO A 48 -3.30 -17.16 -10.25
C PRO A 48 -3.34 -17.31 -8.72
N LEU A 49 -3.45 -16.20 -7.98
CA LEU A 49 -3.51 -16.25 -6.52
C LEU A 49 -4.86 -16.78 -6.02
N ALA A 50 -5.99 -16.40 -6.64
CA ALA A 50 -7.33 -16.86 -6.26
C ALA A 50 -7.53 -18.37 -6.49
N ALA A 51 -6.69 -19.00 -7.29
CA ALA A 51 -6.68 -20.45 -7.44
C ALA A 51 -6.15 -21.21 -6.20
N ARG A 52 -5.48 -20.51 -5.29
CA ARG A 52 -4.83 -21.09 -4.10
C ARG A 52 -5.30 -20.47 -2.78
N PHE A 53 -5.74 -19.22 -2.81
CA PHE A 53 -6.04 -18.42 -1.63
C PHE A 53 -7.45 -17.82 -1.71
N ARG A 54 -8.05 -17.58 -0.56
CA ARG A 54 -9.11 -16.61 -0.42
C ARG A 54 -8.47 -15.22 -0.38
N LEU A 55 -8.46 -14.54 -1.52
CA LEU A 55 -7.92 -13.20 -1.63
C LEU A 55 -8.85 -12.20 -0.93
N VAL A 56 -8.26 -11.32 -0.15
CA VAL A 56 -8.91 -10.20 0.53
C VAL A 56 -8.13 -8.94 0.17
N VAL A 57 -8.70 -8.08 -0.68
CA VAL A 57 -8.00 -6.95 -1.27
C VAL A 57 -8.70 -5.66 -0.91
N PRO A 58 -8.33 -4.99 0.22
CA PRO A 58 -8.93 -3.73 0.61
C PRO A 58 -8.41 -2.57 -0.22
N ASP A 59 -9.23 -1.54 -0.34
CA ASP A 59 -8.76 -0.19 -0.57
C ASP A 59 -8.39 0.41 0.80
N LEU A 60 -7.16 0.85 0.98
CA LEU A 60 -6.71 1.46 2.23
C LEU A 60 -7.57 2.68 2.59
N PRO A 61 -7.67 3.08 3.87
CA PRO A 61 -8.40 4.30 4.23
C PRO A 61 -7.98 5.49 3.37
N LEU A 62 -8.95 6.28 2.86
CA LEU A 62 -8.74 7.40 1.94
C LEU A 62 -8.53 7.01 0.47
N HIS A 63 -8.30 5.74 0.15
CA HIS A 63 -8.03 5.27 -1.21
C HIS A 63 -9.24 4.56 -1.83
N GLY A 64 -9.27 4.51 -3.16
CA GLY A 64 -10.27 3.76 -3.94
C GLY A 64 -11.70 4.00 -3.49
N ASP A 65 -12.43 2.92 -3.20
CA ASP A 65 -13.83 2.96 -2.74
C ASP A 65 -13.97 3.05 -1.21
N SER A 66 -12.85 3.11 -0.47
CA SER A 66 -12.88 3.32 0.98
C SER A 66 -13.26 4.75 1.36
N GLU A 67 -13.75 4.88 2.58
CA GLU A 67 -14.25 6.15 3.10
C GLU A 67 -13.16 7.21 3.20
N ASP A 68 -13.51 8.46 2.88
CA ASP A 68 -12.63 9.62 2.83
C ASP A 68 -13.08 10.77 3.74
N ARG A 69 -13.79 10.47 4.83
CA ARG A 69 -14.36 11.51 5.72
C ARG A 69 -13.27 12.39 6.36
N PRO A 70 -13.36 13.73 6.25
CA PRO A 70 -12.36 14.65 6.82
C PRO A 70 -12.24 14.60 8.35
N ARG A 71 -13.22 14.00 9.06
CA ARG A 71 -13.17 13.81 10.53
C ARG A 71 -12.11 12.82 10.98
N HIS A 72 -11.76 11.83 10.15
CA HIS A 72 -10.75 10.84 10.49
C HIS A 72 -9.36 11.48 10.66
N PRO A 73 -8.54 10.96 11.58
CA PRO A 73 -7.24 11.56 11.87
C PRO A 73 -6.23 11.41 10.73
N TYR A 74 -6.27 10.33 9.96
CA TYR A 74 -5.30 9.98 8.90
C TYR A 74 -3.83 10.07 9.35
N THR A 75 -3.57 9.72 10.61
CA THR A 75 -2.21 9.49 11.11
C THR A 75 -1.77 8.07 10.74
N LEU A 76 -0.47 7.83 10.74
CA LEU A 76 0.08 6.50 10.52
C LEU A 76 -0.49 5.49 11.54
N ASP A 77 -0.50 5.84 12.83
CA ASP A 77 -1.02 4.98 13.90
C ASP A 77 -2.50 4.62 13.72
N TRP A 78 -3.31 5.62 13.33
CA TRP A 78 -4.73 5.39 13.09
C TRP A 78 -4.94 4.47 11.87
N MET A 79 -4.20 4.69 10.78
CA MET A 79 -4.29 3.82 9.59
C MET A 79 -3.82 2.40 9.92
N THR A 80 -2.75 2.28 10.71
CA THR A 80 -2.26 0.99 11.21
C THR A 80 -3.35 0.26 12.01
N ALA A 81 -4.01 0.95 12.95
CA ALA A 81 -5.08 0.35 13.75
C ALA A 81 -6.27 -0.11 12.91
N VAL A 82 -6.70 0.70 11.93
CA VAL A 82 -7.80 0.32 11.02
C VAL A 82 -7.43 -0.92 10.19
N ILE A 83 -6.21 -0.98 9.67
CA ILE A 83 -5.77 -2.12 8.85
C ILE A 83 -5.49 -3.36 9.69
N ALA A 84 -4.95 -3.20 10.90
CA ALA A 84 -4.78 -4.30 11.86
C ALA A 84 -6.14 -4.95 12.21
N GLY A 85 -7.15 -4.14 12.56
CA GLY A 85 -8.51 -4.62 12.80
C GLY A 85 -9.12 -5.28 11.56
N PHE A 86 -8.94 -4.69 10.38
CA PHE A 86 -9.37 -5.29 9.12
C PHE A 86 -8.74 -6.67 8.88
N CYS A 87 -7.42 -6.79 9.07
CA CYS A 87 -6.72 -8.07 8.89
C CYS A 87 -7.21 -9.12 9.88
N ALA A 88 -7.44 -8.75 11.14
CA ALA A 88 -7.94 -9.65 12.17
C ALA A 88 -9.38 -10.12 11.87
N ASP A 89 -10.30 -9.19 11.59
CA ASP A 89 -11.73 -9.47 11.48
C ASP A 89 -12.10 -10.10 10.13
N VAL A 90 -11.50 -9.64 9.03
CA VAL A 90 -11.81 -10.10 7.66
C VAL A 90 -10.83 -11.17 7.19
N GLY A 91 -9.54 -10.97 7.43
CA GLY A 91 -8.50 -11.95 7.13
C GLY A 91 -8.56 -13.16 8.04
N GLY A 92 -8.79 -12.89 9.30
CA GLY A 92 -8.79 -13.87 10.39
C GLY A 92 -7.44 -13.98 11.11
N PRO A 93 -7.39 -14.67 12.23
CA PRO A 93 -6.23 -14.68 13.16
C PRO A 93 -4.97 -15.33 12.58
N ARG A 94 -5.09 -16.03 11.46
CA ARG A 94 -3.98 -16.68 10.76
C ARG A 94 -3.81 -16.17 9.33
N ALA A 95 -4.26 -14.96 9.05
CA ALA A 95 -4.14 -14.38 7.72
C ALA A 95 -2.67 -14.27 7.29
N LEU A 96 -2.46 -14.56 6.01
CA LEU A 96 -1.24 -14.21 5.28
C LEU A 96 -1.37 -12.76 4.84
N VAL A 97 -0.33 -11.96 4.95
CA VAL A 97 -0.38 -10.55 4.54
C VAL A 97 0.75 -10.25 3.58
N ALA A 98 0.43 -9.67 2.44
CA ALA A 98 1.39 -9.08 1.52
C ALA A 98 1.05 -7.60 1.35
N GLY A 99 2.03 -6.74 1.56
CA GLY A 99 1.86 -5.30 1.42
C GLY A 99 2.92 -4.69 0.50
N HIS A 100 2.53 -3.61 -0.18
CA HIS A 100 3.41 -2.83 -1.02
C HIS A 100 3.40 -1.36 -0.56
N ASP A 101 4.56 -0.71 -0.50
CA ASP A 101 4.76 0.69 -0.10
C ASP A 101 3.99 1.02 1.20
N LEU A 102 2.94 1.83 1.14
CA LEU A 102 2.10 2.15 2.30
C LEU A 102 1.50 0.88 2.94
N GLY A 103 0.99 -0.04 2.13
CA GLY A 103 0.43 -1.29 2.63
C GLY A 103 1.45 -2.15 3.37
N ALA A 104 2.69 -2.19 2.91
CA ALA A 104 3.80 -2.87 3.58
C ALA A 104 4.14 -2.18 4.91
N GLU A 105 4.20 -0.85 4.92
CA GLU A 105 4.48 -0.09 6.14
C GLU A 105 3.41 -0.30 7.21
N LEU A 106 2.13 -0.26 6.83
CA LEU A 106 1.03 -0.50 7.77
C LEU A 106 1.04 -1.92 8.32
N ALA A 107 1.31 -2.94 7.48
CA ALA A 107 1.40 -4.33 7.91
C ALA A 107 2.56 -4.56 8.88
N LEU A 108 3.74 -4.04 8.57
CA LEU A 108 4.91 -4.13 9.44
C LEU A 108 4.67 -3.44 10.78
N ARG A 109 4.09 -2.23 10.77
CA ARG A 109 3.75 -1.50 11.99
C ARG A 109 2.69 -2.20 12.83
N ALA A 110 1.66 -2.76 12.20
CA ALA A 110 0.64 -3.53 12.92
C ALA A 110 1.25 -4.70 13.68
N PHE A 111 2.24 -5.38 13.10
CA PHE A 111 2.98 -6.45 13.77
C PHE A 111 3.89 -5.90 14.88
N VAL A 112 4.76 -4.93 14.59
CA VAL A 112 5.74 -4.38 15.55
C VAL A 112 5.05 -3.77 16.78
N THR A 113 3.88 -3.15 16.60
CA THR A 113 3.10 -2.58 17.72
C THR A 113 2.16 -3.58 18.41
N GLY A 114 2.21 -4.87 18.03
CA GLY A 114 1.40 -5.93 18.63
C GLY A 114 -0.11 -5.85 18.35
N GLN A 115 -0.52 -5.06 17.33
CA GLN A 115 -1.93 -4.90 17.01
C GLN A 115 -2.48 -6.04 16.15
N PHE A 116 -1.63 -6.68 15.34
CA PHE A 116 -1.97 -7.85 14.54
C PHE A 116 -0.72 -8.65 14.19
N GLU A 117 -0.79 -9.97 14.34
CA GLU A 117 0.28 -10.90 13.97
C GLU A 117 -0.18 -11.80 12.82
N PRO A 118 0.31 -11.57 11.58
CA PRO A 118 0.03 -12.45 10.45
C PRO A 118 0.78 -13.77 10.60
N SER A 119 0.27 -14.85 10.01
CA SER A 119 0.99 -16.13 9.98
C SER A 119 2.25 -16.09 9.11
N ARG A 120 2.27 -15.25 8.08
CA ARG A 120 3.43 -14.91 7.23
C ARG A 120 3.27 -13.46 6.75
N LEU A 121 4.38 -12.77 6.57
CA LEU A 121 4.40 -11.39 6.09
C LEU A 121 5.28 -11.26 4.84
N VAL A 122 4.73 -10.68 3.78
CA VAL A 122 5.48 -10.28 2.60
C VAL A 122 5.54 -8.76 2.53
N LEU A 123 6.74 -8.20 2.52
CA LEU A 123 6.98 -6.77 2.33
C LEU A 123 7.54 -6.57 0.92
N MET A 124 6.76 -5.91 0.08
CA MET A 124 7.21 -5.45 -1.24
C MET A 124 7.77 -4.03 -1.13
N PRO A 125 8.39 -3.45 -2.18
CA PRO A 125 9.13 -2.22 -2.08
C PRO A 125 8.43 -1.16 -1.23
N ASN A 126 9.11 -0.74 -0.19
CA ASN A 126 8.68 0.28 0.76
C ASN A 126 9.93 0.92 1.40
N ARG A 127 9.74 2.00 2.14
CA ARG A 127 10.87 2.72 2.74
C ARG A 127 11.52 2.02 3.95
N LEU A 128 10.85 1.00 4.53
CA LEU A 128 11.33 0.32 5.74
C LEU A 128 11.67 1.33 6.86
N HIS A 129 12.86 1.22 7.44
CA HIS A 129 13.39 2.12 8.45
C HIS A 129 13.98 3.42 7.88
N ARG A 130 14.17 3.52 6.55
CA ARG A 130 14.87 4.63 5.91
C ARG A 130 14.04 5.91 5.85
N ARG A 131 14.75 7.03 5.74
CA ARG A 131 14.12 8.31 5.44
C ARG A 131 13.54 8.28 4.03
N ASP A 132 12.44 9.00 3.86
CA ASP A 132 11.83 9.19 2.55
C ASP A 132 12.73 10.04 1.63
N GLU A 133 13.32 9.42 0.62
CA GLU A 133 14.22 10.08 -0.33
C GLU A 133 13.48 11.02 -1.31
N PHE A 134 12.16 10.86 -1.49
CA PHE A 134 11.32 11.78 -2.27
C PHE A 134 10.95 13.07 -1.54
N SER A 135 11.73 13.47 -0.53
CA SER A 135 11.43 14.60 0.37
C SER A 135 11.13 15.92 -0.35
N GLY A 136 11.72 16.21 -1.50
CA GLY A 136 11.50 17.46 -2.25
C GLY A 136 10.09 17.56 -2.86
N ARG A 137 9.61 16.50 -3.53
CA ARG A 137 8.26 16.47 -4.12
C ARG A 137 7.18 16.39 -3.06
N ARG A 138 7.41 15.62 -1.99
CA ARG A 138 6.50 15.55 -0.84
C ARG A 138 6.51 16.85 -0.04
N MET A 139 7.65 17.54 0.07
CA MET A 139 7.69 18.86 0.68
C MET A 139 6.84 19.86 -0.11
N ALA A 140 6.95 19.90 -1.44
CA ALA A 140 6.09 20.72 -2.29
C ALA A 140 4.60 20.36 -2.11
N TRP A 141 4.28 19.06 -2.00
CA TRP A 141 2.92 18.61 -1.75
C TRP A 141 2.42 18.95 -0.34
N ARG A 142 3.29 18.87 0.69
CA ARG A 142 2.97 19.34 2.06
C ARG A 142 2.72 20.85 2.11
N ILE A 143 3.51 21.64 1.40
CA ILE A 143 3.31 23.09 1.27
C ILE A 143 1.97 23.38 0.57
N ALA A 144 1.69 22.71 -0.55
CA ALA A 144 0.41 22.81 -1.24
C ALA A 144 -0.77 22.37 -0.35
N ALA A 145 -0.59 21.32 0.46
CA ALA A 145 -1.58 20.87 1.43
C ALA A 145 -1.81 21.83 2.60
N GLN A 146 -0.82 22.65 2.98
CA GLN A 146 -0.98 23.73 3.97
C GLN A 146 -1.81 24.88 3.41
N THR A 147 -1.61 25.24 2.14
CA THR A 147 -2.42 26.28 1.49
C THR A 147 -3.88 25.85 1.27
N GLY A 148 -4.14 24.55 1.10
CA GLY A 148 -5.50 23.99 0.95
C GLY A 148 -6.35 24.02 2.23
N THR A 149 -5.82 24.52 3.35
CA THR A 149 -6.62 24.76 4.57
C THR A 149 -7.39 26.09 4.55
N VAL A 150 -7.05 26.98 3.62
CA VAL A 150 -7.73 28.27 3.47
C VAL A 150 -9.04 28.03 2.71
N PRO A 151 -10.20 28.42 3.28
CA PRO A 151 -11.48 28.29 2.58
C PRO A 151 -11.45 28.97 1.21
N GLY A 152 -11.83 28.23 0.17
CA GLY A 152 -11.80 28.69 -1.22
C GLY A 152 -10.54 28.32 -2.01
N LEU A 153 -9.40 28.02 -1.38
CA LEU A 153 -8.20 27.50 -2.04
C LEU A 153 -8.21 25.98 -2.20
N ASP A 154 -9.07 25.27 -1.47
CA ASP A 154 -9.25 23.82 -1.56
C ASP A 154 -9.61 23.34 -2.99
N ARG A 155 -10.44 24.10 -3.71
CA ARG A 155 -10.76 23.83 -5.12
C ARG A 155 -9.57 24.06 -6.05
N THR A 156 -8.80 25.11 -5.82
CA THR A 156 -7.62 25.44 -6.62
C THR A 156 -6.51 24.38 -6.41
N VAL A 157 -6.28 23.96 -5.16
CA VAL A 157 -5.33 22.90 -4.82
C VAL A 157 -5.78 21.55 -5.41
N SER A 158 -7.07 21.23 -5.39
CA SER A 158 -7.59 20.01 -6.02
C SER A 158 -7.40 20.02 -7.55
N HIS A 159 -7.53 21.16 -8.20
CA HIS A 159 -7.21 21.30 -9.62
C HIS A 159 -5.71 21.16 -9.91
N LEU A 160 -4.84 21.67 -9.04
CA LEU A 160 -3.39 21.53 -9.20
C LEU A 160 -2.92 20.09 -9.01
N THR A 161 -3.59 19.27 -8.18
CA THR A 161 -3.27 17.85 -8.03
C THR A 161 -3.41 17.07 -9.35
N ARG A 162 -4.31 17.46 -10.25
CA ARG A 162 -4.43 16.86 -11.59
C ARG A 162 -3.18 17.04 -12.46
N PHE A 163 -2.42 18.11 -12.26
CA PHE A 163 -1.17 18.35 -12.98
C PHE A 163 0.01 17.58 -12.39
N VAL A 164 -0.04 17.28 -11.09
CA VAL A 164 1.01 16.50 -10.42
C VAL A 164 0.83 15.00 -10.68
N PHE A 165 -0.41 14.51 -10.67
CA PHE A 165 -0.75 13.10 -10.87
C PHE A 165 -1.28 12.86 -12.29
N ARG A 166 -0.42 13.05 -13.28
CA ARG A 166 -0.78 12.76 -14.68
C ARG A 166 -0.84 11.24 -14.91
N PRO A 167 -1.72 10.73 -15.78
CA PRO A 167 -1.77 9.31 -16.14
C PRO A 167 -0.43 8.73 -16.61
N SER A 168 0.40 9.56 -17.27
CA SER A 168 1.78 9.19 -17.65
C SER A 168 2.70 8.84 -16.47
N LEU A 169 2.31 9.18 -15.24
CA LEU A 169 3.06 8.75 -14.05
C LEU A 169 3.01 7.22 -13.90
N GLY A 170 1.87 6.56 -14.21
CA GLY A 170 1.76 5.11 -14.16
C GLY A 170 2.78 4.40 -15.04
N GLU A 171 2.98 4.88 -16.27
CA GLU A 171 4.00 4.32 -17.16
C GLU A 171 5.44 4.51 -16.63
N ARG A 172 5.69 5.60 -15.89
CA ARG A 172 7.00 5.86 -15.28
C ARG A 172 7.27 5.05 -14.03
N LEU A 173 6.21 4.58 -13.37
CA LEU A 173 6.30 3.70 -12.21
C LEU A 173 6.51 2.24 -12.61
N SER A 174 6.21 1.89 -13.87
CA SER A 174 6.47 0.59 -14.47
C SER A 174 7.81 0.63 -15.20
N ALA A 175 8.73 -0.28 -14.89
CA ALA A 175 10.00 -0.42 -15.61
C ALA A 175 9.77 -0.85 -17.07
N GLN A 176 8.73 -1.67 -17.30
CA GLN A 176 8.33 -2.15 -18.62
C GLN A 176 7.46 -1.14 -19.38
N ARG A 177 7.16 0.03 -18.79
CA ARG A 177 6.25 1.05 -19.34
C ARG A 177 4.88 0.48 -19.75
N ASN A 178 4.35 -0.41 -18.92
CA ASN A 178 3.10 -1.11 -19.19
C ASN A 178 1.93 -0.12 -19.37
N PRO A 179 1.23 -0.12 -20.52
CA PRO A 179 0.12 0.80 -20.78
C PRO A 179 -1.02 0.69 -19.77
N SER A 180 -1.29 -0.51 -19.24
CA SER A 180 -2.33 -0.74 -18.24
C SER A 180 -2.05 -0.02 -16.92
N ALA A 181 -0.78 0.27 -16.60
CA ALA A 181 -0.39 1.07 -15.45
C ALA A 181 -0.88 2.53 -15.55
N ARG A 182 -1.10 3.04 -16.78
CA ARG A 182 -1.71 4.36 -17.00
C ARG A 182 -3.16 4.40 -16.50
N ASP A 183 -3.91 3.34 -16.75
CA ASP A 183 -5.31 3.25 -16.33
C ASP A 183 -5.42 3.08 -14.81
N LEU A 184 -4.51 2.33 -14.18
CA LEU A 184 -4.41 2.22 -12.73
C LEU A 184 -4.28 3.61 -12.09
N VAL A 185 -3.32 4.42 -12.52
CA VAL A 185 -3.09 5.77 -11.96
C VAL A 185 -4.26 6.71 -12.28
N ARG A 186 -4.85 6.61 -13.48
CA ARG A 186 -6.03 7.41 -13.85
C ARG A 186 -7.19 7.17 -12.89
N HIS A 187 -7.50 5.91 -12.56
CA HIS A 187 -8.58 5.56 -11.65
C HIS A 187 -8.30 6.01 -10.21
N ALA A 188 -7.05 5.82 -9.74
CA ALA A 188 -6.66 6.18 -8.39
C ALA A 188 -6.84 7.67 -8.08
N PHE A 189 -6.64 8.54 -9.07
CA PHE A 189 -6.69 10.00 -8.89
C PHE A 189 -7.90 10.68 -9.55
N ALA A 190 -8.77 9.93 -10.25
CA ALA A 190 -9.93 10.51 -10.95
C ALA A 190 -10.83 11.34 -10.01
N ASP A 191 -11.02 10.87 -8.79
CA ASP A 191 -11.95 11.46 -7.84
C ASP A 191 -11.35 12.57 -6.97
N VAL A 192 -10.02 12.64 -6.84
CA VAL A 192 -9.37 13.65 -5.97
C VAL A 192 -9.67 15.07 -6.46
N GLY A 193 -9.72 15.28 -7.76
CA GLY A 193 -9.97 16.58 -8.37
C GLY A 193 -11.43 17.03 -8.41
N GLY A 194 -12.39 16.15 -8.10
CA GLY A 194 -13.83 16.44 -8.14
C GLY A 194 -14.51 16.50 -6.78
N ASN A 195 -13.85 16.01 -5.72
CA ASN A 195 -14.41 15.87 -4.39
C ASN A 195 -13.61 16.68 -3.35
N ALA A 196 -14.18 17.82 -2.88
CA ALA A 196 -13.53 18.71 -1.92
C ALA A 196 -13.26 18.02 -0.56
N ASN A 197 -14.10 17.07 -0.12
CA ASN A 197 -13.88 16.32 1.12
C ASN A 197 -12.67 15.40 0.97
N ARG A 198 -12.57 14.69 -0.15
CA ARG A 198 -11.42 13.83 -0.47
C ARG A 198 -10.13 14.67 -0.53
N ALA A 199 -10.14 15.80 -1.19
CA ALA A 199 -9.00 16.72 -1.25
C ALA A 199 -8.55 17.20 0.15
N ARG A 200 -9.49 17.54 1.05
CA ARG A 200 -9.20 17.92 2.44
C ARG A 200 -8.59 16.76 3.23
N SER A 201 -9.12 15.55 3.07
CA SER A 201 -8.61 14.34 3.74
C SER A 201 -7.21 14.01 3.28
N TRP A 202 -6.92 14.12 1.98
CA TRP A 202 -5.57 13.97 1.42
C TRP A 202 -4.61 15.03 1.92
N ALA A 203 -5.04 16.29 2.03
CA ALA A 203 -4.24 17.36 2.61
C ALA A 203 -3.92 17.10 4.09
N LYS A 204 -4.89 16.59 4.84
CA LYS A 204 -4.71 16.19 6.25
C LYS A 204 -3.71 15.05 6.39
N PHE A 205 -3.83 14.00 5.57
CA PHE A 205 -2.89 12.89 5.52
C PHE A 205 -1.48 13.38 5.21
N ALA A 206 -1.30 14.18 4.15
CA ALA A 206 0.01 14.68 3.74
C ALA A 206 0.75 15.46 4.84
N ARG A 207 0.02 16.25 5.63
CA ARG A 207 0.61 17.01 6.75
C ARG A 207 1.05 16.13 7.91
N ARG A 208 0.41 14.98 8.09
CA ARG A 208 0.62 14.08 9.24
C ARG A 208 1.53 12.91 8.92
N TRP A 209 1.82 12.69 7.64
CA TRP A 209 2.66 11.58 7.24
C TRP A 209 4.11 11.79 7.67
N PRO A 210 4.71 10.87 8.42
CA PRO A 210 6.10 10.99 8.84
C PRO A 210 7.04 10.84 7.63
N SER A 211 8.02 11.75 7.50
CA SER A 211 9.02 11.73 6.43
C SER A 211 10.44 11.44 6.93
N GLY A 212 10.62 11.34 8.25
CA GLY A 212 11.91 11.02 8.87
C GLY A 212 12.25 9.54 8.80
N ALA A 213 13.47 9.19 9.18
CA ALA A 213 13.86 7.80 9.41
C ALA A 213 13.02 7.19 10.56
N GLN A 214 12.74 5.89 10.45
CA GLN A 214 11.90 5.16 11.39
C GLN A 214 12.78 4.28 12.29
N HIS A 215 13.44 4.93 13.27
CA HIS A 215 14.34 4.25 14.19
C HIS A 215 13.62 3.20 15.05
N ASP A 216 12.35 3.44 15.38
CA ASP A 216 11.49 2.51 16.08
C ASP A 216 11.31 1.17 15.33
N LEU A 217 11.24 1.19 14.01
CA LEU A 217 11.22 -0.03 13.21
C LEU A 217 12.58 -0.72 13.18
N LEU A 218 13.66 0.05 13.08
CA LEU A 218 15.02 -0.49 13.09
C LEU A 218 15.30 -1.26 14.39
N ASP A 219 14.91 -0.69 15.51
CA ASP A 219 15.09 -1.30 16.85
C ASP A 219 14.24 -2.59 17.00
N ALA A 220 13.11 -2.67 16.30
CA ALA A 220 12.21 -3.82 16.37
C ALA A 220 12.62 -4.99 15.46
N TYR A 221 13.49 -4.79 14.47
CA TYR A 221 13.81 -5.82 13.47
C TYR A 221 14.35 -7.13 14.06
N SER A 222 15.21 -7.05 15.07
CA SER A 222 15.76 -8.23 15.75
C SER A 222 14.71 -9.06 16.50
N GLN A 223 13.53 -8.49 16.75
CA GLN A 223 12.42 -9.13 17.46
C GLN A 223 11.39 -9.74 16.53
N ILE A 224 11.52 -9.56 15.20
CA ILE A 224 10.62 -10.14 14.22
C ILE A 224 10.88 -11.64 14.13
N HIS A 225 9.95 -12.45 14.62
CA HIS A 225 10.09 -13.91 14.71
C HIS A 225 9.20 -14.66 13.70
N LEU A 226 8.26 -13.95 13.04
CA LEU A 226 7.40 -14.57 12.03
C LEU A 226 8.15 -14.79 10.70
N PRO A 227 7.72 -15.75 9.87
CA PRO A 227 8.25 -15.90 8.51
C PRO A 227 8.01 -14.64 7.69
N LEU A 228 9.10 -14.02 7.19
CA LEU A 228 9.07 -12.76 6.47
C LEU A 228 9.79 -12.88 5.12
N LEU A 229 9.14 -12.41 4.06
CA LEU A 229 9.73 -12.27 2.74
C LEU A 229 9.85 -10.79 2.37
N LEU A 230 11.04 -10.36 2.04
CA LEU A 230 11.31 -9.11 1.33
C LEU A 230 11.33 -9.44 -0.18
N LEU A 231 10.28 -9.06 -0.90
CA LEU A 231 10.16 -9.28 -2.35
C LEU A 231 10.39 -7.94 -3.06
N TRP A 232 11.55 -7.76 -3.69
CA TRP A 232 12.01 -6.44 -4.12
C TRP A 232 12.16 -6.31 -5.64
N ALA A 233 11.96 -5.10 -6.14
CA ALA A 233 12.20 -4.69 -7.52
C ALA A 233 13.64 -4.19 -7.68
N ASP A 234 14.31 -4.55 -8.78
CA ASP A 234 15.68 -4.08 -9.04
C ASP A 234 15.74 -2.70 -9.70
N GLN A 235 14.64 -2.24 -10.31
CA GLN A 235 14.56 -0.98 -11.04
C GLN A 235 13.59 0.02 -10.39
N ASP A 236 13.29 -0.12 -9.10
CA ASP A 236 12.51 0.88 -8.37
C ASP A 236 13.42 1.98 -7.78
N PRO A 237 13.41 3.19 -8.37
CA PRO A 237 14.23 4.28 -7.87
C PRO A 237 13.71 4.88 -6.55
N ALA A 238 12.46 4.55 -6.17
CA ALA A 238 11.83 5.05 -4.95
C ALA A 238 12.27 4.25 -3.71
N HIS A 239 12.52 2.96 -3.90
CA HIS A 239 12.86 2.03 -2.82
C HIS A 239 14.09 1.20 -3.21
N PRO A 240 15.31 1.77 -3.08
CA PRO A 240 16.54 1.10 -3.45
C PRO A 240 16.71 -0.24 -2.73
N LEU A 241 17.23 -1.25 -3.44
CA LEU A 241 17.48 -2.59 -2.90
C LEU A 241 18.36 -2.59 -1.63
N GLN A 242 19.20 -1.58 -1.48
CA GLN A 242 20.05 -1.40 -0.29
C GLN A 242 19.23 -1.38 1.00
N GLY A 243 18.05 -0.72 1.02
CA GLY A 243 17.19 -0.70 2.21
C GLY A 243 16.64 -2.08 2.57
N ALA A 244 16.29 -2.88 1.56
CA ALA A 244 15.88 -4.27 1.78
C ALA A 244 17.03 -5.15 2.28
N GLN A 245 18.25 -4.94 1.77
CA GLN A 245 19.43 -5.67 2.22
C GLN A 245 19.74 -5.36 3.69
N GLU A 246 19.72 -4.07 4.08
CA GLU A 246 19.92 -3.66 5.48
C GLU A 246 18.87 -4.30 6.40
N ALA A 247 17.59 -4.34 6.00
CA ALA A 247 16.54 -5.00 6.77
C ALA A 247 16.74 -6.52 6.82
N PHE A 248 17.14 -7.15 5.71
CA PHE A 248 17.41 -8.58 5.62
C PHE A 248 18.53 -8.99 6.59
N ASP A 249 19.58 -8.17 6.70
CA ASP A 249 20.72 -8.47 7.58
C ASP A 249 20.35 -8.36 9.09
N LEU A 250 19.28 -7.63 9.41
CA LEU A 250 18.84 -7.37 10.78
C LEU A 250 17.64 -8.22 11.23
N ILE A 251 16.82 -8.71 10.29
CA ILE A 251 15.62 -9.48 10.61
C ILE A 251 15.95 -10.98 10.61
N PRO A 252 15.87 -11.68 11.77
CA PRO A 252 16.13 -13.11 11.82
C PRO A 252 15.19 -13.90 10.89
N HIS A 253 15.75 -14.87 10.17
CA HIS A 253 15.00 -15.79 9.29
C HIS A 253 14.23 -15.11 8.13
N ALA A 254 14.46 -13.81 7.87
CA ALA A 254 13.93 -13.18 6.68
C ALA A 254 14.46 -13.84 5.40
N GLN A 255 13.66 -13.80 4.35
CA GLN A 255 14.08 -14.13 2.99
C GLN A 255 14.11 -12.86 2.16
N LEU A 256 15.11 -12.73 1.30
CA LEU A 256 15.16 -11.64 0.31
C LEU A 256 15.11 -12.26 -1.09
N ARG A 257 14.18 -11.76 -1.90
CA ARG A 257 14.03 -12.11 -3.33
C ARG A 257 13.98 -10.85 -4.14
N THR A 258 14.75 -10.77 -5.21
CA THR A 258 14.74 -9.63 -6.13
C THR A 258 14.20 -10.08 -7.48
N LEU A 259 13.24 -9.34 -8.02
CA LEU A 259 12.70 -9.59 -9.35
C LEU A 259 13.39 -8.69 -10.38
N PRO A 260 14.15 -9.26 -11.32
CA PRO A 260 14.87 -8.48 -12.31
C PRO A 260 13.92 -7.83 -13.33
N GLY A 261 14.25 -6.62 -13.76
CA GLY A 261 13.48 -5.88 -14.76
C GLY A 261 12.15 -5.32 -14.26
N THR A 262 11.90 -5.32 -12.95
CA THR A 262 10.67 -4.76 -12.37
C THR A 262 10.95 -3.42 -11.69
N GLY A 263 10.01 -2.47 -11.86
CA GLY A 263 9.99 -1.19 -11.17
C GLY A 263 9.01 -1.17 -10.00
N PHE A 264 8.55 0.02 -9.62
CA PHE A 264 7.58 0.17 -8.52
C PHE A 264 6.32 -0.69 -8.73
N LEU A 265 5.75 -0.73 -9.95
CA LEU A 265 4.55 -1.49 -10.25
C LEU A 265 4.87 -2.95 -10.63
N MET A 266 5.51 -3.69 -9.72
CA MET A 266 5.97 -5.07 -9.95
C MET A 266 4.88 -5.99 -10.50
N ALA A 267 3.65 -5.92 -9.99
CA ALA A 267 2.53 -6.75 -10.44
C ALA A 267 2.12 -6.46 -11.89
N TYR A 268 2.41 -5.27 -12.41
CA TYR A 268 2.20 -4.90 -13.81
C TYR A 268 3.40 -5.20 -14.70
N ASP A 269 4.61 -5.19 -14.14
CA ASP A 269 5.84 -5.46 -14.87
C ASP A 269 6.07 -6.96 -15.09
N ASP A 270 5.93 -7.75 -14.03
CA ASP A 270 6.06 -9.22 -14.08
C ASP A 270 5.04 -9.91 -13.15
N PRO A 271 3.76 -9.99 -13.57
CA PRO A 271 2.71 -10.62 -12.78
C PRO A 271 2.95 -12.10 -12.52
N VAL A 272 3.65 -12.79 -13.43
CA VAL A 272 3.92 -14.23 -13.32
C VAL A 272 4.90 -14.50 -12.18
N SER A 273 6.01 -13.76 -12.14
CA SER A 273 7.01 -13.92 -11.08
C SER A 273 6.47 -13.45 -9.74
N VAL A 274 5.76 -12.32 -9.67
CA VAL A 274 5.12 -11.85 -8.42
C VAL A 274 4.16 -12.90 -7.87
N ALA A 275 3.27 -13.45 -8.70
CA ALA A 275 2.33 -14.49 -8.26
C ALA A 275 3.07 -15.76 -7.82
N ARG A 276 4.10 -16.20 -8.56
CA ARG A 276 4.92 -17.37 -8.22
C ARG A 276 5.58 -17.23 -6.84
N GLU A 277 6.23 -16.08 -6.57
CA GLU A 277 6.91 -15.84 -5.29
C GLU A 277 5.91 -15.79 -4.12
N LEU A 278 4.76 -15.12 -4.32
CA LEU A 278 3.70 -15.08 -3.32
C LEU A 278 3.13 -16.49 -3.04
N ILE A 279 2.88 -17.29 -4.08
CA ILE A 279 2.39 -18.67 -3.91
C ILE A 279 3.45 -19.53 -3.21
N ALA A 280 4.70 -19.43 -3.60
CA ALA A 280 5.78 -20.23 -3.03
C ALA A 280 6.02 -19.93 -1.54
N PHE A 281 5.89 -18.67 -1.15
CA PHE A 281 6.12 -18.25 0.23
C PHE A 281 4.88 -18.42 1.11
N CYS A 282 3.70 -18.15 0.60
CA CYS A 282 2.45 -18.16 1.37
C CYS A 282 1.74 -19.53 1.37
N GLY A 283 2.01 -20.37 0.41
CA GLY A 283 1.39 -21.72 0.22
C GLY A 283 2.16 -22.83 0.94
#